data_50828b58c398f29c265ad459df41ecf1
#
_entry.id   50828b58c398f29c265ad459df41ecf1
#
_cell.length_a   1.000
_cell.length_b   1.000
_cell.length_c   1.000
_cell.angle_alpha   90.00
_cell.angle_beta   90.00
_cell.angle_gamma   90.00
#
_symmetry.space_group_name_H-M   'P 1'
#
loop_
_entity.id
_entity.type
_entity.pdbx_description
1 polymer ?
#
loop_
_entity_poly.entity_id
_entity_poly.type
_entity_poly.pdbx_seq_one_letter_code
_entity_poly.pdbx_strand_id
1 'polypeptide(L)'
;MGTETKKKNVPIYFYYLTIAKQKNAEDGSKYSMDQIVASFSAMLQHVLSQSLSDRKRNLTTSEKIVWLDSVKELTPGNYDIIFKSAKYNHVRKEIDTETMEELGLRKRQQDGDEEKTHLCIRLAKGQHRFLAVHESNHYGISIKCIIDYLNACLLYTSPSPRDLS
;
A
#
# COMPACT_ATOMS: atom_id res chain seq x y z
N MET A 1 13.10 -27.34 -26.51
CA MET A 1 11.71 -26.92 -26.34
C MET A 1 11.71 -25.58 -25.61
N GLY A 2 11.41 -24.49 -26.33
CA GLY A 2 11.28 -23.18 -25.70
C GLY A 2 10.00 -23.13 -24.89
N THR A 3 10.11 -22.88 -23.59
CA THR A 3 8.99 -22.53 -22.74
C THR A 3 8.48 -21.16 -23.19
N GLU A 4 7.35 -21.15 -23.92
CA GLU A 4 6.61 -19.92 -24.16
C GLU A 4 6.21 -19.32 -22.82
N THR A 5 6.88 -18.26 -22.43
CA THR A 5 6.46 -17.43 -21.30
C THR A 5 5.14 -16.77 -21.70
N LYS A 6 4.02 -17.25 -21.15
CA LYS A 6 2.73 -16.58 -21.31
C LYS A 6 2.85 -15.13 -20.82
N LYS A 7 2.77 -14.18 -21.74
CA LYS A 7 2.71 -12.75 -21.41
C LYS A 7 1.45 -12.51 -20.59
N LYS A 8 1.62 -12.07 -19.36
CA LYS A 8 0.51 -11.68 -18.48
C LYS A 8 0.31 -10.18 -18.63
N ASN A 9 -0.86 -9.78 -19.10
CA ASN A 9 -1.21 -8.35 -19.14
C ASN A 9 -1.63 -7.92 -17.73
N VAL A 10 -0.97 -6.91 -17.21
CA VAL A 10 -1.28 -6.30 -15.92
C VAL A 10 -1.86 -4.91 -16.19
N PRO A 11 -3.11 -4.63 -15.79
CA PRO A 11 -3.70 -3.30 -15.93
C PRO A 11 -2.96 -2.27 -15.07
N ILE A 12 -2.77 -1.08 -15.63
CA ILE A 12 -2.18 0.06 -14.94
C ILE A 12 -3.20 1.18 -14.92
N TYR A 13 -3.48 1.74 -13.75
CA TYR A 13 -4.42 2.83 -13.56
C TYR A 13 -3.72 4.09 -13.06
N PHE A 14 -4.24 5.22 -13.48
CA PHE A 14 -3.75 6.55 -13.12
C PHE A 14 -4.76 7.25 -12.22
N TYR A 15 -4.26 7.85 -11.14
CA TYR A 15 -5.08 8.57 -10.18
C TYR A 15 -4.43 9.90 -9.81
N TYR A 16 -5.24 10.87 -9.42
CA TYR A 16 -4.74 12.05 -8.73
C TYR A 16 -4.99 11.91 -7.24
N LEU A 17 -3.93 12.09 -6.45
CA LEU A 17 -3.99 12.06 -4.98
C LEU A 17 -3.78 13.47 -4.45
N THR A 18 -4.61 13.88 -3.51
CA THR A 18 -4.49 15.15 -2.79
C THR A 18 -4.37 14.90 -1.31
N ILE A 19 -3.52 15.68 -0.63
CA ILE A 19 -3.45 15.73 0.82
C ILE A 19 -4.16 17.01 1.26
N ALA A 20 -5.23 16.86 2.03
CA ALA A 20 -6.01 17.96 2.54
C ALA A 20 -5.86 18.08 4.05
N LYS A 21 -5.92 19.29 4.59
CA LYS A 21 -6.10 19.52 6.02
C LYS A 21 -7.45 18.96 6.46
N GLN A 22 -7.52 18.47 7.69
CA GLN A 22 -8.81 18.12 8.29
C GLN A 22 -9.73 19.35 8.32
N LYS A 23 -11.04 19.12 8.14
CA LYS A 23 -12.06 20.16 8.07
C LYS A 23 -12.14 21.09 9.30
N ASN A 24 -11.53 20.70 10.42
CA ASN A 24 -11.53 21.46 11.67
C ASN A 24 -10.29 22.31 11.90
N ALA A 25 -9.43 22.49 10.88
CA ALA A 25 -8.35 23.47 10.98
C ALA A 25 -8.97 24.89 11.00
N GLU A 26 -8.84 25.57 12.14
CA GLU A 26 -9.50 26.86 12.43
C GLU A 26 -9.11 27.99 11.45
N ASP A 27 -8.03 27.85 10.71
CA ASP A 27 -7.47 28.89 9.88
C ASP A 27 -7.82 28.81 8.38
N GLY A 28 -8.51 27.76 7.93
CA GLY A 28 -8.87 27.57 6.52
C GLY A 28 -7.68 27.54 5.55
N SER A 29 -6.44 27.59 6.06
CA SER A 29 -5.23 27.62 5.25
C SER A 29 -4.97 26.30 4.56
N LYS A 30 -4.44 26.35 3.33
CA LYS A 30 -3.99 25.15 2.60
C LYS A 30 -2.51 24.91 2.90
N TYR A 31 -2.11 23.63 2.92
CA TYR A 31 -0.69 23.30 2.95
C TYR A 31 0.00 23.76 1.65
N SER A 32 1.22 24.30 1.78
CA SER A 32 2.08 24.49 0.61
C SER A 32 2.51 23.13 0.05
N MET A 33 2.92 23.08 -1.23
CA MET A 33 3.43 21.83 -1.81
C MET A 33 4.65 21.30 -1.07
N ASP A 34 5.55 22.17 -0.62
CA ASP A 34 6.74 21.76 0.14
C ASP A 34 6.36 21.13 1.47
N GLN A 35 5.36 21.69 2.16
CA GLN A 35 4.82 21.10 3.40
C GLN A 35 4.18 19.72 3.14
N ILE A 36 3.43 19.60 2.05
CA ILE A 36 2.80 18.33 1.65
C ILE A 36 3.87 17.27 1.36
N VAL A 37 4.89 17.60 0.57
CA VAL A 37 5.98 16.69 0.23
C VAL A 37 6.76 16.29 1.49
N ALA A 38 7.14 17.26 2.33
CA ALA A 38 7.88 16.99 3.56
C ALA A 38 7.09 16.10 4.52
N SER A 39 5.80 16.38 4.72
CA SER A 39 4.93 15.58 5.59
C SER A 39 4.71 14.17 5.05
N PHE A 40 4.54 14.02 3.74
CA PHE A 40 4.36 12.72 3.12
C PHE A 40 5.63 11.87 3.21
N SER A 41 6.80 12.46 2.91
CA SER A 41 8.10 11.80 3.07
C SER A 41 8.35 11.37 4.51
N ALA A 42 8.11 12.26 5.47
CA ALA A 42 8.26 11.98 6.89
C ALA A 42 7.34 10.83 7.36
N MET A 43 6.10 10.81 6.91
CA MET A 43 5.15 9.74 7.19
C MET A 43 5.64 8.39 6.65
N LEU A 44 6.08 8.36 5.41
CA LEU A 44 6.60 7.12 4.79
C LEU A 44 7.82 6.59 5.55
N GLN A 45 8.76 7.46 5.90
CA GLN A 45 9.95 7.08 6.67
C GLN A 45 9.59 6.61 8.08
N HIS A 46 8.66 7.29 8.75
CA HIS A 46 8.18 6.87 10.06
C HIS A 46 7.58 5.45 10.00
N VAL A 47 6.72 5.17 9.02
CA VAL A 47 6.14 3.84 8.85
C VAL A 47 7.22 2.79 8.60
N LEU A 48 8.20 3.07 7.74
CA LEU A 48 9.29 2.14 7.45
C LEU A 48 10.21 1.89 8.67
N SER A 49 10.32 2.83 9.59
CA SER A 49 11.10 2.66 10.81
C SER A 49 10.46 1.71 11.84
N GLN A 50 9.17 1.45 11.70
CA GLN A 50 8.43 0.53 12.58
C GLN A 50 8.72 -0.94 12.23
N SER A 51 8.49 -1.83 13.19
CA SER A 51 8.54 -3.27 12.94
C SER A 51 7.49 -3.70 11.92
N LEU A 52 7.68 -4.84 11.26
CA LEU A 52 6.67 -5.38 10.35
C LEU A 52 5.33 -5.63 11.05
N SER A 53 5.36 -6.04 12.30
CA SER A 53 4.16 -6.25 13.11
C SER A 53 3.37 -4.96 13.32
N ASP A 54 4.06 -3.83 13.51
CA ASP A 54 3.43 -2.53 13.76
C ASP A 54 2.94 -1.86 12.46
N ARG A 55 3.63 -2.12 11.35
CA ARG A 55 3.25 -1.60 10.02
C ARG A 55 2.04 -2.29 9.41
N LYS A 56 1.79 -3.54 9.77
CA LYS A 56 0.69 -4.29 9.18
C LYS A 56 -0.68 -3.73 9.57
N ARG A 57 -1.60 -3.78 8.64
CA ARG A 57 -3.03 -3.47 8.85
C ARG A 57 -3.87 -4.65 8.39
N ASN A 58 -4.91 -4.96 9.13
CA ASN A 58 -5.81 -6.05 8.81
C ASN A 58 -7.02 -5.50 8.03
N LEU A 59 -7.23 -6.05 6.84
CA LEU A 59 -8.39 -5.77 6.00
C LEU A 59 -9.42 -6.88 6.23
N THR A 60 -10.24 -6.74 7.27
CA THR A 60 -11.18 -7.77 7.72
C THR A 60 -12.16 -8.20 6.65
N THR A 61 -12.64 -7.28 5.81
CA THR A 61 -13.60 -7.57 4.72
C THR A 61 -13.02 -8.45 3.61
N SER A 62 -11.70 -8.45 3.41
CA SER A 62 -11.03 -9.23 2.38
C SER A 62 -10.15 -10.35 2.94
N GLU A 63 -10.13 -10.50 4.27
CA GLU A 63 -9.25 -11.46 4.98
C GLU A 63 -7.79 -11.32 4.52
N LYS A 64 -7.34 -10.09 4.36
CA LYS A 64 -5.95 -9.76 3.99
C LYS A 64 -5.28 -8.94 5.08
N ILE A 65 -3.99 -9.19 5.27
CA ILE A 65 -3.09 -8.24 5.93
C ILE A 65 -2.32 -7.48 4.85
N VAL A 66 -2.05 -6.22 5.13
CA VAL A 66 -1.36 -5.31 4.20
C VAL A 66 -0.29 -4.54 4.96
N TRP A 67 0.84 -4.28 4.31
CA TRP A 67 1.89 -3.43 4.87
C TRP A 67 2.69 -2.72 3.78
N LEU A 68 3.23 -1.56 4.14
CA LEU A 68 4.23 -0.86 3.36
C LEU A 68 5.56 -1.63 3.45
N ASP A 69 6.04 -2.15 2.33
CA ASP A 69 7.27 -2.93 2.28
C ASP A 69 8.50 -2.05 2.07
N SER A 70 8.48 -1.26 1.00
CA SER A 70 9.60 -0.39 0.65
C SER A 70 9.15 0.89 -0.04
N VAL A 71 9.98 1.92 0.11
CA VAL A 71 9.85 3.20 -0.56
C VAL A 71 11.21 3.60 -1.10
N LYS A 72 11.24 3.97 -2.36
CA LYS A 72 12.40 4.63 -2.99
C LYS A 72 11.99 6.04 -3.37
N GLU A 73 12.54 7.02 -2.68
CA GLU A 73 12.40 8.42 -3.06
C GLU A 73 13.46 8.75 -4.11
N LEU A 74 13.02 9.06 -5.33
CA LEU A 74 13.91 9.37 -6.45
C LEU A 74 14.35 10.82 -6.40
N THR A 75 13.40 11.71 -6.17
CA THR A 75 13.56 13.14 -5.90
C THR A 75 12.42 13.57 -4.98
N PRO A 76 12.48 14.72 -4.28
CA PRO A 76 11.39 15.16 -3.42
C PRO A 76 10.04 15.18 -4.17
N GLY A 77 9.06 14.46 -3.64
CA GLY A 77 7.74 14.31 -4.24
C GLY A 77 7.61 13.21 -5.30
N ASN A 78 8.67 12.44 -5.55
CA ASN A 78 8.66 11.33 -6.51
C ASN A 78 9.07 10.03 -5.84
N TYR A 79 8.13 9.09 -5.73
CA TYR A 79 8.30 7.87 -4.96
C TYR A 79 7.95 6.64 -5.80
N ASP A 80 8.74 5.59 -5.64
CA ASP A 80 8.38 4.23 -6.03
C ASP A 80 8.13 3.44 -4.74
N ILE A 81 6.91 2.93 -4.60
CA ILE A 81 6.41 2.33 -3.38
C ILE A 81 5.98 0.90 -3.66
N ILE A 82 6.37 -0.02 -2.79
CA ILE A 82 5.89 -1.39 -2.82
C ILE A 82 5.07 -1.65 -1.56
N PHE A 83 3.84 -2.05 -1.77
CA PHE A 83 3.00 -2.67 -0.75
C PHE A 83 3.04 -4.17 -0.90
N LYS A 84 3.00 -4.86 0.22
CA LYS A 84 2.79 -6.29 0.27
C LYS A 84 1.50 -6.62 0.99
N SER A 85 0.89 -7.70 0.59
CA SER A 85 -0.30 -8.24 1.23
C SER A 85 -0.26 -9.74 1.28
N ALA A 86 -0.97 -10.33 2.23
CA ALA A 86 -1.16 -11.77 2.31
C ALA A 86 -2.60 -12.07 2.72
N LYS A 87 -3.25 -12.97 2.00
CA LYS A 87 -4.59 -13.45 2.34
C LYS A 87 -4.47 -14.60 3.33
N TYR A 88 -5.16 -14.52 4.45
CA TYR A 88 -5.26 -15.56 5.46
C TYR A 88 -6.64 -16.24 5.44
N ASN A 89 -6.83 -17.27 6.24
CA ASN A 89 -8.07 -18.09 6.27
C ASN A 89 -8.43 -18.78 4.94
N HIS A 90 -7.49 -18.86 4.01
CA HIS A 90 -7.73 -19.45 2.70
C HIS A 90 -6.88 -20.70 2.52
N VAL A 91 -7.35 -21.76 3.17
CA VAL A 91 -6.71 -23.07 3.10
C VAL A 91 -7.34 -23.85 1.97
N ARG A 92 -6.55 -24.24 0.97
CA ARG A 92 -6.97 -25.12 -0.12
C ARG A 92 -6.27 -26.47 0.02
N LYS A 93 -7.03 -27.51 -0.23
CA LYS A 93 -6.43 -28.83 -0.45
C LYS A 93 -5.66 -28.78 -1.76
N GLU A 94 -4.45 -29.32 -1.74
CA GLU A 94 -3.66 -29.50 -2.96
C GLU A 94 -3.97 -30.88 -3.55
N ILE A 95 -4.04 -30.96 -4.84
CA ILE A 95 -4.23 -32.19 -5.61
C ILE A 95 -3.05 -32.32 -6.55
N ASP A 96 -2.43 -33.47 -6.57
CA ASP A 96 -1.49 -33.84 -7.61
C ASP A 96 -2.25 -33.98 -8.92
N THR A 97 -1.92 -33.14 -9.90
CA THR A 97 -2.64 -33.11 -11.19
C THR A 97 -2.32 -34.28 -12.12
N GLU A 98 -1.27 -35.03 -11.84
CA GLU A 98 -0.91 -36.23 -12.61
C GLU A 98 -1.56 -37.47 -12.02
N THR A 99 -1.54 -37.62 -10.70
CA THR A 99 -2.08 -38.78 -10.00
C THR A 99 -3.50 -38.62 -9.50
N MET A 100 -3.98 -37.36 -9.43
CA MET A 100 -5.29 -36.98 -8.87
C MET A 100 -5.41 -37.30 -7.37
N GLU A 101 -4.31 -37.53 -6.69
CA GLU A 101 -4.27 -37.77 -5.26
C GLU A 101 -4.35 -36.47 -4.45
N GLU A 102 -5.11 -36.49 -3.36
CA GLU A 102 -5.16 -35.37 -2.42
C GLU A 102 -3.85 -35.30 -1.62
N LEU A 103 -3.09 -34.21 -1.74
CA LEU A 103 -1.83 -33.99 -1.03
C LEU A 103 -2.03 -33.46 0.41
N GLY A 104 -3.28 -33.21 0.82
CA GLY A 104 -3.63 -32.67 2.12
C GLY A 104 -3.44 -31.16 2.22
N LEU A 105 -3.49 -30.67 3.47
CA LEU A 105 -3.34 -29.26 3.79
C LEU A 105 -1.86 -28.95 4.08
N ARG A 106 -1.18 -28.27 3.18
CA ARG A 106 0.21 -27.84 3.37
C ARG A 106 0.33 -26.53 4.15
N LYS A 107 -0.72 -25.71 4.14
CA LYS A 107 -0.75 -24.41 4.81
C LYS A 107 -1.63 -24.45 6.05
N ARG A 108 -1.19 -23.75 7.10
CA ARG A 108 -2.03 -23.48 8.26
C ARG A 108 -3.02 -22.36 7.93
N GLN A 109 -4.09 -22.22 8.71
CA GLN A 109 -5.12 -21.21 8.52
C GLN A 109 -4.55 -19.76 8.52
N GLN A 110 -3.46 -19.52 9.24
CA GLN A 110 -2.77 -18.26 9.33
C GLN A 110 -1.71 -18.03 8.24
N ASP A 111 -1.39 -19.04 7.46
CA ASP A 111 -0.39 -18.92 6.38
C ASP A 111 -1.07 -18.33 5.14
N GLY A 112 -0.46 -17.32 4.53
CA GLY A 112 -0.95 -16.67 3.33
C GLY A 112 0.13 -16.53 2.28
N ASP A 113 -0.28 -16.49 1.01
CA ASP A 113 0.63 -16.17 -0.08
C ASP A 113 0.89 -14.67 -0.11
N GLU A 114 2.16 -14.30 -0.20
CA GLU A 114 2.59 -12.92 -0.32
C GLU A 114 2.34 -12.40 -1.75
N GLU A 115 1.69 -11.26 -1.85
CA GLU A 115 1.45 -10.55 -3.09
C GLU A 115 2.04 -9.15 -3.01
N LYS A 116 2.61 -8.69 -4.13
CA LYS A 116 3.19 -7.36 -4.27
C LYS A 116 2.28 -6.46 -5.09
N THR A 117 2.19 -5.20 -4.70
CA THR A 117 1.50 -4.15 -5.45
C THR A 117 2.43 -2.95 -5.57
N HIS A 118 2.68 -2.50 -6.79
CA HIS A 118 3.50 -1.35 -7.09
C HIS A 118 2.66 -0.09 -7.22
N LEU A 119 3.14 0.97 -6.60
CA LEU A 119 2.58 2.31 -6.69
C LEU A 119 3.70 3.31 -6.96
N CYS A 120 3.64 4.00 -8.08
CA CYS A 120 4.52 5.12 -8.36
C CYS A 120 3.75 6.41 -8.07
N ILE A 121 4.33 7.30 -7.28
CA ILE A 121 3.77 8.63 -7.00
C ILE A 121 4.70 9.68 -7.56
N ARG A 122 4.15 10.63 -8.29
CA ARG A 122 4.88 11.75 -8.90
C ARG A 122 4.20 13.07 -8.56
N LEU A 123 4.99 14.03 -8.15
CA LEU A 123 4.51 15.39 -7.92
C LEU A 123 4.07 16.01 -9.25
N ALA A 124 2.81 16.42 -9.32
CA ALA A 124 2.29 17.16 -10.47
C ALA A 124 2.68 18.64 -10.35
N LYS A 125 3.65 19.07 -11.16
CA LYS A 125 4.15 20.46 -11.15
C LYS A 125 2.99 21.46 -11.36
N GLY A 126 2.96 22.49 -10.52
CA GLY A 126 1.94 23.54 -10.57
C GLY A 126 0.55 23.15 -10.10
N GLN A 127 0.38 21.94 -9.58
CA GLN A 127 -0.88 21.43 -9.03
C GLN A 127 -0.64 20.92 -7.62
N HIS A 128 -1.53 21.24 -6.68
CA HIS A 128 -1.45 20.77 -5.29
C HIS A 128 -1.92 19.29 -5.18
N ARG A 129 -1.35 18.43 -6.03
CA ARG A 129 -1.70 17.01 -6.10
C ARG A 129 -0.54 16.15 -6.62
N PHE A 130 -0.60 14.87 -6.34
CA PHE A 130 0.28 13.86 -6.90
C PHE A 130 -0.43 13.09 -8.00
N LEU A 131 0.30 12.72 -9.04
CA LEU A 131 -0.10 11.67 -9.97
C LEU A 131 0.34 10.34 -9.39
N ALA A 132 -0.59 9.42 -9.21
CA ALA A 132 -0.33 8.05 -8.79
C ALA A 132 -0.57 7.08 -9.95
N VAL A 133 0.37 6.17 -10.15
CA VAL A 133 0.30 5.08 -11.11
C VAL A 133 0.27 3.77 -10.33
N HIS A 134 -0.84 3.07 -10.42
CA HIS A 134 -1.12 1.86 -9.66
C HIS A 134 -1.16 0.64 -10.57
N GLU A 135 -0.33 -0.35 -10.25
CA GLU A 135 -0.40 -1.68 -10.86
C GLU A 135 -1.56 -2.46 -10.23
N SER A 136 -2.58 -2.75 -11.04
CA SER A 136 -3.72 -3.55 -10.59
C SER A 136 -3.44 -5.04 -10.80
N ASN A 137 -3.04 -5.70 -9.72
CA ASN A 137 -2.84 -7.13 -9.68
C ASN A 137 -4.08 -7.80 -9.10
N HIS A 138 -4.54 -8.91 -9.72
CA HIS A 138 -5.74 -9.64 -9.28
C HIS A 138 -5.68 -10.08 -7.80
N TYR A 139 -4.50 -10.45 -7.33
CA TYR A 139 -4.27 -10.88 -5.94
C TYR A 139 -3.76 -9.76 -5.03
N GLY A 140 -3.30 -8.66 -5.60
CA GLY A 140 -2.80 -7.50 -4.87
C GLY A 140 -3.90 -6.70 -4.17
N ILE A 141 -3.58 -5.49 -3.80
CA ILE A 141 -4.50 -4.58 -3.12
C ILE A 141 -4.98 -3.47 -4.05
N SER A 142 -6.20 -3.01 -3.83
CA SER A 142 -6.78 -1.90 -4.59
C SER A 142 -6.19 -0.56 -4.16
N ILE A 143 -6.30 0.45 -5.02
CA ILE A 143 -5.91 1.82 -4.67
C ILE A 143 -6.68 2.34 -3.43
N LYS A 144 -7.93 1.94 -3.26
CA LYS A 144 -8.72 2.29 -2.07
C LYS A 144 -8.07 1.76 -0.79
N CYS A 145 -7.63 0.50 -0.78
CA CYS A 145 -6.93 -0.08 0.37
C CYS A 145 -5.62 0.66 0.67
N ILE A 146 -4.88 1.07 -0.37
CA ILE A 146 -3.65 1.86 -0.21
C ILE A 146 -3.96 3.22 0.42
N ILE A 147 -5.00 3.91 -0.06
CA ILE A 147 -5.41 5.21 0.49
C ILE A 147 -5.85 5.08 1.95
N ASP A 148 -6.64 4.06 2.28
CA ASP A 148 -7.09 3.81 3.64
C ASP A 148 -5.89 3.51 4.57
N TYR A 149 -4.91 2.76 4.08
CA TYR A 149 -3.66 2.50 4.81
C TYR A 149 -2.86 3.78 5.05
N LEU A 150 -2.65 4.60 4.03
CA LEU A 150 -1.91 5.86 4.12
C LEU A 150 -2.63 6.86 5.04
N ASN A 151 -3.94 6.96 4.95
CA ASN A 151 -4.73 7.81 5.84
C ASN A 151 -4.61 7.40 7.31
N ALA A 152 -4.65 6.10 7.59
CA ALA A 152 -4.42 5.60 8.94
C ALA A 152 -3.01 5.98 9.45
N CYS A 153 -1.99 5.86 8.61
CA CYS A 153 -0.63 6.26 8.96
C CYS A 153 -0.50 7.76 9.22
N LEU A 154 -1.14 8.61 8.41
CA LEU A 154 -1.13 10.07 8.59
C LEU A 154 -1.78 10.50 9.91
N LEU A 155 -2.86 9.85 10.33
CA LEU A 155 -3.53 10.14 11.60
C LEU A 155 -2.64 9.85 12.81
N TYR A 156 -1.79 8.82 12.73
CA TYR A 156 -0.86 8.46 13.81
C TYR A 156 0.42 9.30 13.84
N THR A 157 0.77 9.99 12.75
CA THR A 157 1.98 10.84 12.67
C THR A 157 1.70 12.31 12.96
N SER A 158 0.44 12.73 12.98
CA SER A 158 0.07 14.08 13.38
C SER A 158 0.24 14.23 14.90
N PRO A 159 1.03 15.20 15.39
CA PRO A 159 1.11 15.44 16.83
C PRO A 159 -0.29 15.73 17.38
N SER A 160 -0.64 15.00 18.43
CA SER A 160 -1.88 15.28 19.15
C SER A 160 -1.85 16.71 19.68
N PRO A 161 -2.96 17.47 19.64
CA PRO A 161 -3.05 18.78 20.25
C PRO A 161 -2.70 18.79 21.75
N ARG A 162 -2.60 17.63 22.39
CA ARG A 162 -2.23 17.47 23.80
C ARG A 162 -0.71 17.45 24.05
N ASP A 163 0.11 17.30 23.01
CA ASP A 163 1.58 17.25 23.15
C ASP A 163 2.24 18.63 22.96
N LEU A 164 1.44 19.68 22.82
CA LEU A 164 1.88 21.08 22.68
C LEU A 164 1.58 21.95 23.91
N SER A 165 1.33 21.33 25.05
CA SER A 165 1.17 22.05 26.33
C SER A 165 2.40 21.96 27.20
#